data_184a6ed615856e9f5f11b6952f5bbf4a
#
_entry.id   184a6ed615856e9f5f11b6952f5bbf4a
#
_cell.length_a   1.000
_cell.length_b   1.000
_cell.length_c   1.000
_cell.angle_alpha   90.00
_cell.angle_beta   90.00
_cell.angle_gamma   90.00
#
_symmetry.space_group_name_H-M   'P 1'
#
loop_
_entity.id
_entity.type
_entity.pdbx_description
1 polymer ?
#
loop_
_entity_poly.entity_id
_entity_poly.type
_entity_poly.pdbx_seq_one_letter_code
_entity_poly.pdbx_strand_id
1 'polypeptide(L)'
;MAFNQAVQFVNGGSLDGQPVETSYTNWLPSLNLRGFLRHDLQLRVAVSRAMVRPEMYQLQPFTNLSINFLSDGFTLDPTTPFTGVGGNPGLRPITATNYDASLEWYFAPTGSLTFAAFHKDIKDYIFTGTETQSITNGGVTYDFLVTRYTNGAEGTVDGFELAYSQFFDFLPGAFSGFGVQGNFTFIDSDGGRNTSQNILDPEQN
;
A
#
# COMPACT_ATOMS: atom_id res chain seq x y z
N MET A 1 11.18 28.74 33.93
CA MET A 1 10.79 27.35 34.34
C MET A 1 10.31 26.51 33.16
N ALA A 2 9.44 27.03 32.30
CA ALA A 2 8.87 26.27 31.20
C ALA A 2 9.91 25.70 30.18
N PHE A 3 10.94 26.48 29.81
CA PHE A 3 11.96 26.04 28.86
C PHE A 3 12.71 24.81 29.34
N ASN A 4 13.26 24.86 30.57
CA ASN A 4 14.01 23.70 31.09
C ASN A 4 13.14 22.47 31.27
N GLN A 5 11.87 22.65 31.61
CA GLN A 5 10.88 21.58 31.72
C GLN A 5 10.58 20.96 30.36
N ALA A 6 10.38 21.78 29.31
CA ALA A 6 10.10 21.33 27.97
C ALA A 6 11.31 20.60 27.35
N VAL A 7 12.51 21.14 27.54
CA VAL A 7 13.76 20.50 27.08
C VAL A 7 14.01 19.17 27.81
N GLN A 8 13.78 19.12 29.12
CA GLN A 8 13.85 17.86 29.87
C GLN A 8 12.77 16.87 29.43
N PHE A 9 11.58 17.35 29.08
CA PHE A 9 10.51 16.51 28.58
C PHE A 9 10.93 15.77 27.30
N VAL A 10 11.52 16.49 26.33
CA VAL A 10 11.94 15.91 25.04
C VAL A 10 13.20 15.05 25.19
N ASN A 11 14.17 15.49 25.98
CA ASN A 11 15.47 14.82 26.13
C ASN A 11 15.48 13.69 27.17
N GLY A 12 14.60 13.75 28.15
CA GLY A 12 14.51 12.76 29.25
C GLY A 12 13.51 11.65 29.03
N GLY A 13 12.71 11.75 27.99
CA GLY A 13 11.66 10.82 27.68
C GLY A 13 11.97 9.93 26.52
N SER A 14 12.93 9.04 26.66
CA SER A 14 12.90 7.84 25.84
C SER A 14 11.68 7.02 26.30
N LEU A 15 10.56 7.16 25.61
CA LEU A 15 9.46 6.18 25.67
C LEU A 15 9.91 4.87 25.02
N ASP A 16 11.19 4.82 24.70
CA ASP A 16 11.88 3.80 23.95
C ASP A 16 12.42 2.70 24.85
N GLY A 17 12.50 1.54 24.30
CA GLY A 17 13.29 0.45 24.84
C GLY A 17 12.49 -0.66 25.43
N GLN A 18 11.17 -0.58 25.47
CA GLN A 18 10.38 -1.79 25.74
C GLN A 18 10.25 -2.58 24.43
N PRO A 19 10.77 -3.81 24.37
CA PRO A 19 10.57 -4.64 23.20
C PRO A 19 9.07 -4.86 22.98
N VAL A 20 8.57 -4.49 21.83
CA VAL A 20 7.20 -4.77 21.42
C VAL A 20 7.22 -6.02 20.56
N GLU A 21 6.70 -7.10 21.12
CA GLU A 21 6.51 -8.35 20.37
C GLU A 21 5.16 -8.33 19.68
N THR A 22 5.16 -8.40 18.36
CA THR A 22 3.94 -8.54 17.57
C THR A 22 4.05 -9.80 16.72
N SER A 23 3.05 -10.66 16.81
CA SER A 23 2.95 -11.86 15.98
C SER A 23 1.65 -11.88 15.20
N TYR A 24 1.70 -12.39 13.99
CA TYR A 24 0.52 -12.60 13.15
C TYR A 24 0.65 -13.89 12.36
N THR A 25 -0.48 -14.51 12.07
CA THR A 25 -0.56 -15.70 11.22
C THR A 25 -1.43 -15.37 10.02
N ASN A 26 -0.91 -15.59 8.82
CA ASN A 26 -1.63 -15.41 7.57
C ASN A 26 -1.71 -16.71 6.78
N TRP A 27 -2.90 -16.98 6.24
CA TRP A 27 -3.12 -18.05 5.29
C TRP A 27 -3.09 -17.47 3.88
N LEU A 28 -2.22 -18.03 3.03
CA LEU A 28 -1.98 -17.56 1.67
C LEU A 28 -2.29 -18.68 0.67
N PRO A 29 -3.56 -19.07 0.54
CA PRO A 29 -3.95 -20.12 -0.40
C PRO A 29 -3.81 -19.63 -1.84
N SER A 30 -3.58 -20.58 -2.75
CA SER A 30 -3.67 -20.35 -4.18
C SER A 30 -4.32 -21.55 -4.86
N LEU A 31 -5.20 -21.27 -5.81
CA LEU A 31 -5.85 -22.25 -6.67
C LEU A 31 -5.70 -21.78 -8.11
N ASN A 32 -5.20 -22.67 -8.97
CA ASN A 32 -5.09 -22.42 -10.39
C ASN A 32 -5.74 -23.58 -11.13
N LEU A 33 -6.72 -23.24 -11.98
CA LEU A 33 -7.42 -24.20 -12.82
C LEU A 33 -7.14 -23.88 -14.29
N ARG A 34 -6.93 -24.94 -15.08
CA ARG A 34 -6.77 -24.86 -16.52
C ARG A 34 -7.69 -25.88 -17.19
N GLY A 35 -8.50 -25.43 -18.11
CA GLY A 35 -9.39 -26.26 -18.89
C GLY A 35 -9.20 -26.03 -20.39
N PHE A 36 -9.28 -27.08 -21.18
CA PHE A 36 -9.33 -27.00 -22.63
C PHE A 36 -10.79 -27.08 -23.07
N LEU A 37 -11.34 -25.97 -23.57
CA LEU A 37 -12.69 -25.92 -24.12
C LEU A 37 -12.73 -26.57 -25.52
N ARG A 38 -11.62 -26.44 -26.24
CA ARG A 38 -11.29 -27.06 -27.52
C ARG A 38 -9.78 -27.34 -27.56
N HIS A 39 -9.30 -28.06 -28.56
CA HIS A 39 -7.86 -28.34 -28.74
C HIS A 39 -7.03 -27.05 -28.92
N ASP A 40 -7.64 -26.00 -29.42
CA ASP A 40 -7.04 -24.68 -29.70
C ASP A 40 -7.53 -23.56 -28.76
N LEU A 41 -8.42 -23.87 -27.80
CA LEU A 41 -9.03 -22.88 -26.91
C LEU A 41 -8.87 -23.34 -25.46
N GLN A 42 -8.15 -22.54 -24.68
CA GLN A 42 -7.81 -22.79 -23.29
C GLN A 42 -8.36 -21.71 -22.39
N LEU A 43 -8.99 -22.12 -21.29
CA LEU A 43 -9.43 -21.26 -20.19
C LEU A 43 -8.52 -21.48 -18.98
N ARG A 44 -8.07 -20.40 -18.36
CA ARG A 44 -7.41 -20.43 -17.05
C ARG A 44 -8.20 -19.57 -16.07
N VAL A 45 -8.30 -20.03 -14.84
CA VAL A 45 -8.86 -19.27 -13.72
C VAL A 45 -7.95 -19.46 -12.53
N ALA A 46 -7.60 -18.37 -11.87
CA ALA A 46 -6.79 -18.41 -10.68
C ALA A 46 -7.40 -17.55 -9.57
N VAL A 47 -7.26 -18.02 -8.34
CA VAL A 47 -7.54 -17.26 -7.12
C VAL A 47 -6.37 -17.42 -6.19
N SER A 48 -5.84 -16.31 -5.69
CA SER A 48 -4.71 -16.37 -4.77
C SER A 48 -4.79 -15.27 -3.72
N ARG A 49 -4.21 -15.53 -2.56
CA ARG A 49 -4.00 -14.53 -1.53
C ARG A 49 -2.51 -14.29 -1.35
N ALA A 50 -2.12 -13.03 -1.33
CA ALA A 50 -0.75 -12.59 -1.14
C ALA A 50 -0.67 -11.63 0.04
N MET A 51 0.54 -11.42 0.56
CA MET A 51 0.78 -10.40 1.58
C MET A 51 2.11 -9.69 1.36
N VAL A 52 2.19 -8.45 1.81
CA VAL A 52 3.43 -7.67 1.91
C VAL A 52 3.59 -7.24 3.37
N ARG A 53 4.75 -7.53 3.94
CA ARG A 53 5.08 -7.14 5.32
C ARG A 53 5.43 -5.66 5.39
N PRO A 54 5.13 -4.98 6.53
CA PRO A 54 5.66 -3.65 6.78
C PRO A 54 7.19 -3.65 6.73
N GLU A 55 7.77 -2.55 6.32
CA GLU A 55 9.21 -2.34 6.35
C GLU A 55 9.70 -2.23 7.80
N MET A 56 10.93 -2.69 8.07
CA MET A 56 11.48 -2.73 9.42
C MET A 56 11.51 -1.36 10.10
N TYR A 57 11.78 -0.29 9.36
CA TYR A 57 11.81 1.06 9.90
C TYR A 57 10.41 1.57 10.31
N GLN A 58 9.34 1.08 9.66
CA GLN A 58 7.96 1.41 10.01
C GLN A 58 7.53 0.77 11.33
N LEU A 59 8.13 -0.37 11.68
CA LEU A 59 7.84 -1.15 12.89
C LEU A 59 8.65 -0.70 14.12
N GLN A 60 9.60 0.23 13.96
CA GLN A 60 10.44 0.63 15.08
C GLN A 60 9.62 1.33 16.17
N PRO A 61 9.76 0.91 17.45
CA PRO A 61 9.01 1.48 18.57
C PRO A 61 9.66 2.78 19.08
N PHE A 62 9.74 3.80 18.24
CA PHE A 62 10.24 5.10 18.64
C PHE A 62 9.25 6.22 18.34
N THR A 63 9.34 7.31 19.08
CA THR A 63 8.64 8.55 18.76
C THR A 63 9.59 9.72 19.05
N ASN A 64 9.99 10.43 18.00
CA ASN A 64 10.76 11.66 18.11
C ASN A 64 9.80 12.82 18.30
N LEU A 65 9.95 13.56 19.40
CA LEU A 65 9.10 14.68 19.76
C LEU A 65 9.78 16.00 19.45
N SER A 66 9.03 16.98 18.97
CA SER A 66 9.50 18.34 18.70
C SER A 66 8.58 19.35 19.40
N ILE A 67 9.20 20.25 20.14
CA ILE A 67 8.54 21.34 20.85
C ILE A 67 8.96 22.65 20.21
N ASN A 68 7.99 23.53 19.96
CA ASN A 68 8.23 24.79 19.32
C ASN A 68 8.35 25.91 20.35
N PHE A 69 9.33 26.80 20.12
CA PHE A 69 9.56 27.99 20.93
C PHE A 69 9.38 29.25 20.09
N LEU A 70 8.99 30.35 20.74
CA LEU A 70 8.99 31.66 20.10
C LEU A 70 10.40 32.08 19.69
N SER A 71 10.52 33.17 18.96
CA SER A 71 11.80 33.70 18.47
C SER A 71 12.82 34.06 19.57
N ASP A 72 12.39 34.18 20.83
CA ASP A 72 13.25 34.34 21.99
C ASP A 72 14.04 33.07 22.36
N GLY A 73 13.62 31.91 21.80
CA GLY A 73 14.22 30.60 22.03
C GLY A 73 13.91 29.97 23.39
N PHE A 74 13.13 30.62 24.24
CA PHE A 74 12.87 30.19 25.62
C PHE A 74 11.42 30.06 25.99
N THR A 75 10.51 30.79 25.32
CA THR A 75 9.08 30.74 25.55
C THR A 75 8.43 29.74 24.62
N LEU A 76 7.62 28.81 25.16
CA LEU A 76 6.86 27.88 24.34
C LEU A 76 5.91 28.65 23.42
N ASP A 77 5.87 28.27 22.16
CA ASP A 77 4.95 28.85 21.20
C ASP A 77 3.54 28.26 21.42
N PRO A 78 2.57 29.06 21.88
CA PRO A 78 1.21 28.58 22.11
C PRO A 78 0.39 28.46 20.81
N THR A 79 0.91 28.95 19.69
CA THR A 79 0.20 29.02 18.41
C THR A 79 0.58 27.88 17.46
N THR A 80 1.77 27.30 17.65
CA THR A 80 2.27 26.20 16.83
C THR A 80 2.17 24.89 17.61
N PRO A 81 1.41 23.91 17.13
CA PRO A 81 1.26 22.62 17.80
C PRO A 81 2.62 21.93 17.96
N PHE A 82 2.82 21.24 19.07
CA PHE A 82 3.96 20.34 19.24
C PHE A 82 3.76 19.12 18.32
N THR A 83 4.84 18.64 17.76
CA THR A 83 4.79 17.57 16.77
C THR A 83 5.60 16.36 17.19
N GLY A 84 5.28 15.21 16.62
CA GLY A 84 6.04 13.99 16.79
C GLY A 84 6.05 13.17 15.50
N VAL A 85 7.10 12.36 15.34
CA VAL A 85 7.22 11.38 14.26
C VAL A 85 7.65 10.06 14.86
N GLY A 86 6.96 8.99 14.50
CA GLY A 86 7.29 7.67 15.04
C GLY A 86 6.98 6.52 14.12
N GLY A 87 7.53 5.35 14.47
CA GLY A 87 7.13 4.08 13.90
C GLY A 87 5.91 3.50 14.60
N ASN A 88 5.42 2.38 14.11
CA ASN A 88 4.27 1.68 14.68
C ASN A 88 4.50 0.16 14.68
N PRO A 89 4.91 -0.40 15.82
CA PRO A 89 5.10 -1.85 15.96
C PRO A 89 3.82 -2.67 15.75
N GLY A 90 2.64 -2.04 15.88
CA GLY A 90 1.35 -2.67 15.71
C GLY A 90 0.88 -2.82 14.26
N LEU A 91 1.70 -2.44 13.27
CA LEU A 91 1.33 -2.56 11.86
C LEU A 91 1.09 -4.02 11.46
N ARG A 92 0.00 -4.20 10.72
CA ARG A 92 -0.34 -5.46 10.08
C ARG A 92 0.18 -5.49 8.64
N PRO A 93 0.48 -6.67 8.09
CA PRO A 93 0.78 -6.82 6.68
C PRO A 93 -0.36 -6.37 5.79
N ILE A 94 -0.02 -5.73 4.68
CA ILE A 94 -0.95 -5.52 3.58
C ILE A 94 -1.30 -6.89 3.00
N THR A 95 -2.57 -7.17 2.81
CA THR A 95 -3.03 -8.40 2.16
C THR A 95 -3.75 -8.09 0.86
N ALA A 96 -3.60 -8.98 -0.13
CA ALA A 96 -4.30 -8.88 -1.39
C ALA A 96 -4.93 -10.23 -1.75
N THR A 97 -6.20 -10.20 -2.19
CA THR A 97 -6.85 -11.34 -2.84
C THR A 97 -6.93 -11.04 -4.33
N ASN A 98 -6.37 -11.94 -5.14
CA ASN A 98 -6.32 -11.80 -6.59
C ASN A 98 -7.27 -12.82 -7.21
N TYR A 99 -8.03 -12.38 -8.20
CA TYR A 99 -8.88 -13.19 -9.05
C TYR A 99 -8.48 -12.93 -10.49
N ASP A 100 -8.07 -13.97 -11.19
CA ASP A 100 -7.57 -13.89 -12.56
C ASP A 100 -8.34 -14.87 -13.44
N ALA A 101 -8.69 -14.45 -14.65
CA ALA A 101 -9.26 -15.31 -15.67
C ALA A 101 -8.62 -14.98 -17.02
N SER A 102 -8.24 -16.01 -17.79
CA SER A 102 -7.77 -15.79 -19.16
C SER A 102 -8.35 -16.83 -20.13
N LEU A 103 -8.62 -16.36 -21.33
CA LEU A 103 -9.04 -17.16 -22.47
C LEU A 103 -7.98 -17.01 -23.57
N GLU A 104 -7.35 -18.14 -23.92
CA GLU A 104 -6.27 -18.19 -24.89
C GLU A 104 -6.74 -19.02 -26.10
N TRP A 105 -6.81 -18.39 -27.27
CA TRP A 105 -7.20 -19.03 -28.52
C TRP A 105 -6.04 -19.07 -29.50
N TYR A 106 -5.58 -20.30 -29.79
CA TYR A 106 -4.52 -20.59 -30.74
C TYR A 106 -5.15 -20.97 -32.10
N PHE A 107 -5.69 -20.00 -32.82
CA PHE A 107 -6.50 -20.20 -34.03
C PHE A 107 -5.67 -20.64 -35.26
N ALA A 108 -4.34 -20.50 -35.21
CA ALA A 108 -3.41 -20.92 -36.25
C ALA A 108 -2.08 -21.38 -35.64
N PRO A 109 -1.23 -22.14 -36.35
CA PRO A 109 0.08 -22.55 -35.85
C PRO A 109 0.97 -21.40 -35.38
N THR A 110 0.81 -20.23 -35.96
CA THR A 110 1.53 -19.01 -35.66
C THR A 110 0.62 -17.86 -35.27
N GLY A 111 -0.65 -18.17 -34.90
CA GLY A 111 -1.67 -17.19 -34.56
C GLY A 111 -2.26 -17.43 -33.18
N SER A 112 -2.34 -16.40 -32.36
CA SER A 112 -2.96 -16.44 -31.05
C SER A 112 -3.71 -15.16 -30.70
N LEU A 113 -4.79 -15.31 -29.95
CA LEU A 113 -5.55 -14.23 -29.33
C LEU A 113 -5.74 -14.58 -27.86
N THR A 114 -5.32 -13.69 -26.98
CA THR A 114 -5.49 -13.85 -25.54
C THR A 114 -6.33 -12.72 -24.99
N PHE A 115 -7.34 -13.05 -24.21
CA PHE A 115 -8.07 -12.12 -23.37
C PHE A 115 -7.86 -12.52 -21.91
N ALA A 116 -7.47 -11.58 -21.08
CA ALA A 116 -7.34 -11.77 -19.64
C ALA A 116 -8.12 -10.69 -18.91
N ALA A 117 -8.72 -11.04 -17.78
CA ALA A 117 -9.36 -10.11 -16.85
C ALA A 117 -8.87 -10.43 -15.44
N PHE A 118 -8.70 -9.39 -14.64
CA PHE A 118 -8.25 -9.52 -13.26
C PHE A 118 -8.99 -8.56 -12.34
N HIS A 119 -9.15 -9.01 -11.10
CA HIS A 119 -9.64 -8.22 -9.98
C HIS A 119 -8.76 -8.47 -8.77
N LYS A 120 -8.39 -7.41 -8.07
CA LYS A 120 -7.56 -7.46 -6.88
C LYS A 120 -8.18 -6.64 -5.76
N ASP A 121 -8.49 -7.29 -4.64
CA ASP A 121 -8.86 -6.67 -3.37
C ASP A 121 -7.62 -6.48 -2.50
N ILE A 122 -7.33 -5.26 -2.08
CA ILE A 122 -6.20 -4.92 -1.21
C ILE A 122 -6.75 -4.43 0.13
N LYS A 123 -6.21 -4.97 1.24
CA LYS A 123 -6.60 -4.61 2.60
C LYS A 123 -5.39 -4.26 3.45
N ASP A 124 -5.67 -3.49 4.53
CA ASP A 124 -4.65 -3.06 5.49
C ASP A 124 -3.53 -2.23 4.85
N TYR A 125 -3.87 -1.39 3.87
CA TYR A 125 -2.90 -0.52 3.22
C TYR A 125 -2.20 0.35 4.28
N ILE A 126 -0.87 0.49 4.17
CA ILE A 126 -0.08 1.27 5.12
C ILE A 126 0.10 2.67 4.56
N PHE A 127 -0.32 3.66 5.34
CA PHE A 127 -0.15 5.07 5.04
C PHE A 127 0.33 5.84 6.28
N THR A 128 0.72 7.08 6.12
CA THR A 128 1.04 7.97 7.24
C THR A 128 -0.22 8.71 7.69
N GLY A 129 -0.55 8.57 8.96
CA GLY A 129 -1.62 9.33 9.61
C GLY A 129 -1.07 10.22 10.71
N THR A 130 -1.74 11.33 10.99
CA THR A 130 -1.41 12.23 12.11
C THR A 130 -2.56 12.21 13.09
N GLU A 131 -2.24 12.00 14.36
CA GLU A 131 -3.21 11.98 15.45
C GLU A 131 -2.70 12.81 16.63
N THR A 132 -3.62 13.36 17.43
CA THR A 132 -3.25 14.02 18.69
C THR A 132 -3.00 12.96 19.75
N GLN A 133 -1.80 12.98 20.33
CA GLN A 133 -1.41 12.10 21.41
C GLN A 133 -0.97 12.88 22.62
N SER A 134 -1.63 12.66 23.76
CA SER A 134 -1.20 13.21 25.06
C SER A 134 -0.08 12.37 25.63
N ILE A 135 1.08 12.96 25.78
CA ILE A 135 2.30 12.30 26.28
C ILE A 135 2.64 12.90 27.65
N THR A 136 2.83 12.01 28.64
CA THR A 136 3.20 12.40 30.01
C THR A 136 4.63 11.97 30.32
N ASN A 137 5.45 12.91 30.75
CA ASN A 137 6.80 12.64 31.22
C ASN A 137 7.11 13.51 32.46
N GLY A 138 7.66 12.91 33.53
CA GLY A 138 7.98 13.61 34.76
C GLY A 138 6.76 14.29 35.44
N GLY A 139 5.54 13.76 35.24
CA GLY A 139 4.32 14.34 35.78
C GLY A 139 3.76 15.55 35.00
N VAL A 140 4.36 15.90 33.87
CA VAL A 140 3.87 16.93 32.94
C VAL A 140 3.31 16.24 31.70
N THR A 141 2.18 16.75 31.22
CA THR A 141 1.50 16.24 30.01
C THR A 141 1.43 17.32 28.96
N TYR A 142 1.81 16.98 27.74
CA TYR A 142 1.62 17.82 26.56
C TYR A 142 0.94 17.03 25.44
N ASP A 143 0.16 17.74 24.62
CA ASP A 143 -0.46 17.20 23.42
C ASP A 143 0.46 17.39 22.21
N PHE A 144 0.71 16.33 21.48
CA PHE A 144 1.53 16.30 20.28
C PHE A 144 0.70 15.84 19.09
N LEU A 145 0.86 16.48 17.96
CA LEU A 145 0.44 15.94 16.66
C LEU A 145 1.47 14.92 16.18
N VAL A 146 1.19 13.65 16.41
CA VAL A 146 2.12 12.57 16.09
C VAL A 146 1.78 11.96 14.75
N THR A 147 2.74 12.04 13.83
CA THR A 147 2.65 11.38 12.51
C THR A 147 3.33 10.03 12.57
N ARG A 148 2.61 8.98 12.22
CA ARG A 148 3.11 7.59 12.18
C ARG A 148 2.45 6.78 11.10
N TYR A 149 3.05 5.63 10.79
CA TYR A 149 2.46 4.66 9.89
C TYR A 149 1.25 3.97 10.53
N THR A 150 0.18 3.80 9.78
CA THR A 150 -1.06 3.15 10.22
C THR A 150 -1.64 2.28 9.10
N ASN A 151 -2.43 1.27 9.49
CA ASN A 151 -3.23 0.51 8.55
C ASN A 151 -4.66 1.05 8.52
N GLY A 152 -5.36 0.91 7.41
CA GLY A 152 -6.80 1.19 7.43
C GLY A 152 -7.42 1.47 6.07
N ALA A 153 -6.63 1.72 5.05
CA ALA A 153 -7.20 1.87 3.71
C ALA A 153 -7.41 0.50 3.06
N GLU A 154 -8.48 0.40 2.29
CA GLU A 154 -8.76 -0.71 1.39
C GLU A 154 -8.75 -0.15 -0.03
N GLY A 155 -8.47 -0.99 -1.02
CA GLY A 155 -8.48 -0.58 -2.41
C GLY A 155 -8.74 -1.75 -3.34
N THR A 156 -9.16 -1.44 -4.55
CA THR A 156 -9.36 -2.43 -5.60
C THR A 156 -8.57 -2.07 -6.86
N VAL A 157 -8.18 -3.08 -7.60
CA VAL A 157 -7.60 -2.91 -8.93
C VAL A 157 -8.31 -3.89 -9.86
N ASP A 158 -8.96 -3.34 -10.87
CA ASP A 158 -9.68 -4.07 -11.89
C ASP A 158 -9.05 -3.83 -13.26
N GLY A 159 -9.07 -4.82 -14.12
CA GLY A 159 -8.60 -4.59 -15.45
C GLY A 159 -8.78 -5.77 -16.40
N PHE A 160 -8.47 -5.48 -17.65
CA PHE A 160 -8.41 -6.52 -18.68
C PHE A 160 -7.28 -6.24 -19.67
N GLU A 161 -6.83 -7.32 -20.28
CA GLU A 161 -5.76 -7.33 -21.27
C GLU A 161 -6.21 -8.08 -22.51
N LEU A 162 -5.86 -7.55 -23.66
CA LEU A 162 -6.06 -8.17 -24.95
C LEU A 162 -4.72 -8.26 -25.67
N ALA A 163 -4.30 -9.43 -26.09
CA ALA A 163 -3.09 -9.64 -26.85
C ALA A 163 -3.40 -10.43 -28.13
N TYR A 164 -2.90 -9.95 -29.25
CA TYR A 164 -3.00 -10.60 -30.55
C TYR A 164 -1.62 -10.75 -31.15
N SER A 165 -1.36 -11.93 -31.73
CA SER A 165 -0.13 -12.19 -32.46
C SER A 165 -0.42 -13.15 -33.62
N GLN A 166 0.08 -12.83 -34.82
CA GLN A 166 -0.01 -13.70 -35.98
C GLN A 166 1.12 -13.42 -36.95
N PHE A 167 1.75 -14.48 -37.47
CA PHE A 167 2.53 -14.42 -38.68
C PHE A 167 1.68 -14.77 -39.91
N PHE A 168 1.99 -14.16 -41.04
CA PHE A 168 1.25 -14.31 -42.30
C PHE A 168 1.86 -15.43 -43.16
N ASP A 169 2.17 -16.57 -42.56
CA ASP A 169 2.74 -17.75 -43.20
C ASP A 169 1.85 -18.32 -44.34
N PHE A 170 0.60 -17.92 -44.38
CA PHE A 170 -0.36 -18.21 -45.46
C PHE A 170 -0.18 -17.32 -46.67
N LEU A 171 0.63 -16.25 -46.65
CA LEU A 171 0.90 -15.38 -47.79
C LEU A 171 2.07 -15.91 -48.61
N PRO A 172 2.05 -15.69 -49.94
CA PRO A 172 3.10 -16.21 -50.83
C PRO A 172 4.38 -15.34 -50.78
N GLY A 173 5.53 -16.00 -51.00
CA GLY A 173 6.84 -15.38 -51.22
C GLY A 173 7.33 -14.61 -50.01
N ALA A 174 7.88 -13.43 -50.20
CA ALA A 174 8.47 -12.62 -49.13
C ALA A 174 7.45 -12.14 -48.07
N PHE A 175 6.18 -12.14 -48.39
CA PHE A 175 5.14 -11.70 -47.47
C PHE A 175 4.83 -12.73 -46.36
N SER A 176 5.23 -14.00 -46.55
CA SER A 176 5.09 -15.02 -45.51
C SER A 176 5.99 -14.78 -44.28
N GLY A 177 7.00 -13.94 -44.41
CA GLY A 177 7.87 -13.55 -43.30
C GLY A 177 7.37 -12.40 -42.42
N PHE A 178 6.26 -11.78 -42.83
CA PHE A 178 5.66 -10.72 -42.03
C PHE A 178 4.73 -11.28 -40.93
N GLY A 179 4.61 -10.52 -39.89
CA GLY A 179 3.67 -10.78 -38.80
C GLY A 179 3.21 -9.48 -38.14
N VAL A 180 2.14 -9.56 -37.38
CA VAL A 180 1.64 -8.47 -36.54
C VAL A 180 1.50 -8.95 -35.12
N GLN A 181 1.88 -8.10 -34.18
CA GLN A 181 1.65 -8.29 -32.76
C GLN A 181 1.15 -6.98 -32.16
N GLY A 182 0.13 -7.08 -31.30
CA GLY A 182 -0.41 -5.94 -30.57
C GLY A 182 -0.95 -6.40 -29.21
N ASN A 183 -0.90 -5.49 -28.26
CA ASN A 183 -1.52 -5.66 -26.95
C ASN A 183 -2.24 -4.38 -26.54
N PHE A 184 -3.29 -4.56 -25.76
CA PHE A 184 -4.04 -3.48 -25.14
C PHE A 184 -4.34 -3.87 -23.69
N THR A 185 -4.11 -2.94 -22.77
CA THR A 185 -4.39 -3.11 -21.35
C THR A 185 -5.25 -1.95 -20.86
N PHE A 186 -6.31 -2.26 -20.14
CA PHE A 186 -7.13 -1.30 -19.40
C PHE A 186 -7.05 -1.63 -17.92
N ILE A 187 -6.81 -0.62 -17.10
CA ILE A 187 -6.75 -0.76 -15.63
C ILE A 187 -7.55 0.37 -15.02
N ASP A 188 -8.42 0.02 -14.09
CA ASP A 188 -9.11 0.91 -13.18
C ASP A 188 -8.69 0.59 -11.75
N SER A 189 -8.45 1.60 -10.93
CA SER A 189 -8.01 1.40 -9.56
C SER A 189 -8.65 2.41 -8.63
N ASP A 190 -9.24 1.90 -7.55
CA ASP A 190 -9.74 2.69 -6.45
C ASP A 190 -8.84 2.44 -5.23
N GLY A 191 -8.10 3.45 -4.80
CA GLY A 191 -7.22 3.40 -3.63
C GLY A 191 -7.93 3.64 -2.30
N GLY A 192 -9.27 3.73 -2.32
CA GLY A 192 -10.05 4.13 -1.16
C GLY A 192 -9.85 5.61 -0.80
N ARG A 193 -10.57 6.07 0.21
CA ARG A 193 -10.41 7.44 0.68
C ARG A 193 -9.03 7.59 1.32
N ASN A 194 -8.27 8.56 0.86
CA ASN A 194 -7.08 9.02 1.58
C ASN A 194 -7.54 9.67 2.89
N THR A 195 -7.47 8.90 3.98
CA THR A 195 -7.87 9.35 5.33
C THR A 195 -6.76 10.13 6.03
N SER A 196 -5.71 10.54 5.35
CA SER A 196 -4.82 11.55 5.88
C SER A 196 -5.59 12.87 5.94
N GLN A 197 -6.39 13.00 7.00
CA GLN A 197 -7.03 14.27 7.31
C GLN A 197 -5.94 15.29 7.57
N ASN A 198 -5.89 16.30 6.73
CA ASN A 198 -5.17 17.50 7.07
C ASN A 198 -6.01 18.22 8.14
N ILE A 199 -5.67 17.99 9.41
CA ILE A 199 -6.38 18.57 10.57
C ILE A 199 -6.44 20.11 10.50
N LEU A 200 -5.64 20.71 9.63
CA LEU A 200 -5.57 22.15 9.42
C LEU A 200 -6.50 22.64 8.29
N ASP A 201 -7.17 21.76 7.58
CA ASP A 201 -8.11 22.11 6.52
C ASP A 201 -9.54 21.65 6.87
N PRO A 202 -10.38 22.52 7.47
CA PRO A 202 -11.76 22.18 7.84
C PRO A 202 -12.70 21.99 6.64
N GLU A 203 -12.26 22.28 5.41
CA GLU A 203 -13.11 22.19 4.21
C GLU A 203 -13.08 20.81 3.52
N GLN A 204 -12.29 19.87 4.02
CA GLN A 204 -12.20 18.51 3.47
C GLN A 204 -13.02 17.44 4.22
N ASN A 205 -14.02 17.85 4.98
CA ASN A 205 -14.97 16.94 5.64
C ASN A 205 -16.27 16.80 4.86
#